data_d101f59120dd054109b05957a43ccd26
#
_entry.id   d101f59120dd054109b05957a43ccd26
#
_cell.length_a   1.000
_cell.length_b   1.000
_cell.length_c   1.000
_cell.angle_alpha   90.00
_cell.angle_beta   90.00
_cell.angle_gamma   90.00
#
_symmetry.space_group_name_H-M   'P 1'
#
loop_
_entity.id
_entity.type
_entity.pdbx_description
1 polymer ?
#
loop_
_entity_poly.entity_id
_entity_poly.type
_entity_poly.pdbx_seq_one_letter_code
_entity_poly.pdbx_strand_id
1 'polypeptide(L)'
;DEQCNPSGSFKDRRASMSVLQAKQLGFPGVMSATSGNYGAAVASQAAMANLPCIIVQECYDSHKVGQPEILEKQRKCESLGAEVLQLSVGPELFYSYLKVLEETGFFNASLYSAFGIAGVETLGLEIVEQCQSLIGRAPDVVIATNAGGGNLTGTARGLRKAGASDTKV
;
A
#
# COMPACT_ATOMS: atom_id res chain seq x y z
N ASP A 1 -5.86 -3.05 -15.71
CA ASP A 1 -6.22 -1.77 -15.08
C ASP A 1 -6.25 -1.90 -13.56
N GLU A 2 -5.34 -1.19 -12.89
CA GLU A 2 -5.18 -1.25 -11.44
C GLU A 2 -6.33 -0.56 -10.66
N GLN A 3 -7.21 0.16 -11.33
CA GLN A 3 -8.42 0.71 -10.72
C GLN A 3 -9.45 -0.38 -10.40
N CYS A 4 -9.34 -1.55 -11.01
CA CYS A 4 -10.21 -2.70 -10.75
C CYS A 4 -9.85 -3.44 -9.44
N ASN A 5 -8.76 -3.09 -8.77
CA ASN A 5 -8.43 -3.63 -7.46
C ASN A 5 -9.44 -3.16 -6.39
N PRO A 6 -9.63 -3.90 -5.28
CA PRO A 6 -10.65 -3.62 -4.26
C PRO A 6 -10.63 -2.20 -3.70
N SER A 7 -9.44 -1.60 -3.48
CA SER A 7 -9.34 -0.20 -3.06
C SER A 7 -9.30 0.81 -4.21
N GLY A 8 -9.28 0.34 -5.47
CA GLY A 8 -9.17 1.16 -6.66
C GLY A 8 -7.74 1.59 -7.01
N SER A 9 -6.73 0.86 -6.58
CA SER A 9 -5.34 1.18 -6.92
C SER A 9 -4.40 -0.03 -6.85
N PHE A 10 -3.24 0.03 -7.52
CA PHE A 10 -2.18 -0.99 -7.44
C PHE A 10 -1.69 -1.25 -6.01
N LYS A 11 -2.01 -0.38 -5.08
CA LYS A 11 -1.57 -0.50 -3.68
C LYS A 11 -2.19 -1.68 -2.97
N ASP A 12 -3.28 -2.23 -3.48
CA ASP A 12 -3.84 -3.49 -3.00
C ASP A 12 -2.84 -4.65 -3.12
N ARG A 13 -2.06 -4.72 -4.18
CA ARG A 13 -1.00 -5.72 -4.37
C ARG A 13 0.00 -5.70 -3.22
N ARG A 14 0.36 -4.50 -2.80
CA ARG A 14 1.26 -4.27 -1.69
C ARG A 14 0.62 -4.59 -0.34
N ALA A 15 -0.59 -4.09 -0.13
CA ALA A 15 -1.32 -4.27 1.12
C ALA A 15 -1.67 -5.74 1.36
N SER A 16 -2.06 -6.49 0.32
CA SER A 16 -2.41 -7.90 0.43
C SER A 16 -1.27 -8.73 0.99
N MET A 17 -0.06 -8.53 0.51
CA MET A 17 1.11 -9.27 1.02
C MET A 17 1.46 -8.88 2.46
N SER A 18 1.34 -7.60 2.82
CA SER A 18 1.59 -7.14 4.20
C SER A 18 0.55 -7.71 5.17
N VAL A 19 -0.73 -7.69 4.79
CA VAL A 19 -1.81 -8.22 5.63
C VAL A 19 -1.75 -9.75 5.72
N LEU A 20 -1.45 -10.44 4.62
CA LEU A 20 -1.25 -11.89 4.63
C LEU A 20 -0.13 -12.28 5.59
N GLN A 21 0.99 -11.57 5.54
CA GLN A 21 2.13 -11.82 6.43
C GLN A 21 1.76 -11.59 7.90
N ALA A 22 1.03 -10.50 8.20
CA ALA A 22 0.53 -10.25 9.54
C ALA A 22 -0.32 -11.41 10.08
N LYS A 23 -1.24 -11.90 9.24
CA LYS A 23 -2.11 -13.03 9.58
C LYS A 23 -1.33 -14.32 9.79
N GLN A 24 -0.37 -14.62 8.93
CA GLN A 24 0.46 -15.83 9.03
C GLN A 24 1.35 -15.82 10.27
N LEU A 25 1.83 -14.67 10.69
CA LEU A 25 2.64 -14.51 11.89
C LEU A 25 1.80 -14.38 13.18
N GLY A 26 0.47 -14.39 13.08
CA GLY A 26 -0.43 -14.34 14.23
C GLY A 26 -0.53 -12.99 14.91
N PHE A 27 -0.27 -11.89 14.19
CA PHE A 27 -0.46 -10.55 14.73
C PHE A 27 -1.95 -10.25 14.98
N PRO A 28 -2.29 -9.53 16.07
CA PRO A 28 -3.67 -9.26 16.44
C PRO A 28 -4.37 -8.26 15.50
N GLY A 29 -3.63 -7.52 14.69
CA GLY A 29 -4.12 -6.53 13.75
C GLY A 29 -3.01 -5.94 12.91
N VAL A 30 -3.36 -4.98 12.06
CA VAL A 30 -2.42 -4.27 11.19
C VAL A 30 -2.52 -2.76 11.36
N MET A 31 -1.41 -2.06 11.20
CA MET A 31 -1.37 -0.61 11.32
C MET A 31 -0.52 0.02 10.22
N SER A 32 -0.99 1.12 9.66
CA SER A 32 -0.26 1.87 8.64
C SER A 32 -0.39 3.37 8.83
N ALA A 33 0.70 4.11 8.58
CA ALA A 33 0.68 5.56 8.43
C ALA A 33 0.60 5.92 6.94
N THR A 34 -0.30 6.84 6.59
CA THR A 34 -0.52 7.22 5.18
C THR A 34 -1.31 8.52 5.06
N SER A 35 -1.10 9.24 4.00
CA SER A 35 -1.95 10.36 3.57
C SER A 35 -2.78 10.04 2.32
N GLY A 36 -2.81 8.79 1.88
CA GLY A 36 -3.37 8.47 0.57
C GLY A 36 -3.98 7.07 0.43
N ASN A 37 -4.01 6.61 -0.82
CA ASN A 37 -4.64 5.36 -1.23
C ASN A 37 -4.08 4.09 -0.55
N TYR A 38 -2.88 4.17 0.05
CA TYR A 38 -2.32 3.01 0.74
C TYR A 38 -3.10 2.65 2.00
N GLY A 39 -3.60 3.63 2.74
CA GLY A 39 -4.48 3.37 3.90
C GLY A 39 -5.75 2.63 3.50
N ALA A 40 -6.41 3.09 2.44
CA ALA A 40 -7.60 2.41 1.91
C ALA A 40 -7.29 0.97 1.46
N ALA A 41 -6.11 0.73 0.86
CA ALA A 41 -5.69 -0.61 0.48
C ALA A 41 -5.44 -1.51 1.69
N VAL A 42 -4.75 -1.00 2.73
CA VAL A 42 -4.52 -1.77 3.97
C VAL A 42 -5.85 -2.05 4.68
N ALA A 43 -6.72 -1.05 4.81
CA ALA A 43 -8.05 -1.23 5.42
C ALA A 43 -8.90 -2.27 4.65
N SER A 44 -8.91 -2.21 3.31
CA SER A 44 -9.62 -3.17 2.47
C SER A 44 -9.11 -4.60 2.67
N GLN A 45 -7.80 -4.80 2.63
CA GLN A 45 -7.20 -6.12 2.80
C GLN A 45 -7.36 -6.65 4.24
N ALA A 46 -7.29 -5.77 5.23
CA ALA A 46 -7.53 -6.13 6.63
C ALA A 46 -8.98 -6.58 6.86
N ALA A 47 -9.96 -5.86 6.30
CA ALA A 47 -11.36 -6.25 6.33
C ALA A 47 -11.59 -7.64 5.70
N MET A 48 -11.02 -7.89 4.52
CA MET A 48 -11.08 -9.20 3.85
C MET A 48 -10.43 -10.32 4.67
N ALA A 49 -9.35 -10.01 5.40
CA ALA A 49 -8.65 -10.95 6.26
C ALA A 49 -9.31 -11.13 7.65
N ASN A 50 -10.33 -10.33 7.96
CA ASN A 50 -10.96 -10.21 9.28
C ASN A 50 -9.93 -9.88 10.38
N LEU A 51 -9.08 -8.88 10.11
CA LEU A 51 -8.09 -8.35 11.05
C LEU A 51 -8.44 -6.92 11.45
N PRO A 52 -8.34 -6.55 12.73
CA PRO A 52 -8.38 -5.15 13.16
C PRO A 52 -7.36 -4.30 12.41
N CYS A 53 -7.74 -3.06 12.08
CA CYS A 53 -6.90 -2.16 11.30
C CYS A 53 -6.91 -0.75 11.92
N ILE A 54 -5.73 -0.17 12.10
CA ILE A 54 -5.56 1.23 12.50
C ILE A 54 -4.80 1.97 11.40
N ILE A 55 -5.37 3.08 10.95
CA ILE A 55 -4.72 3.98 9.98
C ILE A 55 -4.40 5.31 10.67
N VAL A 56 -3.14 5.70 10.67
CA VAL A 56 -2.72 7.02 11.16
C VAL A 56 -2.57 7.95 9.95
N GLN A 57 -3.31 9.05 9.95
CA GLN A 57 -3.45 9.89 8.77
C GLN A 57 -3.42 11.38 9.11
N GLU A 58 -2.59 12.15 8.39
CA GLU A 58 -2.55 13.61 8.50
C GLU A 58 -3.71 14.21 7.70
N CYS A 59 -4.87 14.33 8.34
CA CYS A 59 -6.10 14.82 7.73
C CYS A 59 -6.20 16.34 7.67
N TYR A 60 -5.41 17.02 8.47
CA TYR A 60 -5.42 18.48 8.61
C TYR A 60 -4.06 19.08 8.27
N ASP A 61 -4.05 20.27 7.68
CA ASP A 61 -2.83 21.02 7.44
C ASP A 61 -2.21 21.59 8.74
N SER A 62 -1.10 22.30 8.64
CA SER A 62 -0.42 22.93 9.78
C SER A 62 -1.26 24.00 10.47
N HIS A 63 -2.30 24.52 9.83
CA HIS A 63 -3.28 25.46 10.38
C HIS A 63 -4.53 24.77 10.92
N LYS A 64 -4.54 23.43 10.98
CA LYS A 64 -5.66 22.60 11.40
C LYS A 64 -6.89 22.71 10.49
N VAL A 65 -6.68 23.06 9.22
CA VAL A 65 -7.73 23.06 8.22
C VAL A 65 -7.78 21.67 7.56
N GLY A 66 -8.98 21.10 7.47
CA GLY A 66 -9.18 19.78 6.87
C GLY A 66 -8.84 19.78 5.39
N GLN A 67 -8.13 18.76 4.95
CA GLN A 67 -7.74 18.53 3.56
C GLN A 67 -8.78 17.63 2.88
N PRO A 68 -9.65 18.16 1.98
CA PRO A 68 -10.82 17.44 1.46
C PRO A 68 -10.48 16.06 0.89
N GLU A 69 -9.43 15.97 0.06
CA GLU A 69 -9.03 14.72 -0.58
C GLU A 69 -8.55 13.66 0.44
N ILE A 70 -7.93 14.11 1.53
CA ILE A 70 -7.45 13.21 2.58
C ILE A 70 -8.61 12.76 3.45
N LEU A 71 -9.54 13.67 3.76
CA LEU A 71 -10.76 13.36 4.51
C LEU A 71 -11.67 12.35 3.76
N GLU A 72 -11.73 12.41 2.44
CA GLU A 72 -12.44 11.39 1.65
C GLU A 72 -11.79 10.00 1.79
N LYS A 73 -10.47 9.93 1.72
CA LYS A 73 -9.73 8.67 1.91
C LYS A 73 -9.86 8.14 3.34
N GLN A 74 -9.90 9.03 4.32
CA GLN A 74 -10.17 8.69 5.72
C GLN A 74 -11.55 8.03 5.86
N ARG A 75 -12.61 8.64 5.33
CA ARG A 75 -13.96 8.07 5.35
C ARG A 75 -14.02 6.70 4.67
N LYS A 76 -13.26 6.51 3.60
CA LYS A 76 -13.14 5.20 2.94
C LYS A 76 -12.50 4.17 3.87
N CYS A 77 -11.45 4.52 4.61
CA CYS A 77 -10.85 3.61 5.58
C CYS A 77 -11.85 3.21 6.68
N GLU A 78 -12.58 4.19 7.22
CA GLU A 78 -13.61 3.95 8.25
C GLU A 78 -14.76 3.09 7.73
N SER A 79 -15.22 3.32 6.50
CA SER A 79 -16.27 2.50 5.88
C SER A 79 -15.86 1.03 5.68
N LEU A 80 -14.57 0.76 5.65
CA LEU A 80 -13.98 -0.59 5.59
C LEU A 80 -13.70 -1.18 6.98
N GLY A 81 -14.10 -0.49 8.05
CA GLY A 81 -13.96 -0.96 9.43
C GLY A 81 -12.61 -0.64 10.09
N ALA A 82 -11.78 0.20 9.48
CA ALA A 82 -10.55 0.65 10.12
C ALA A 82 -10.81 1.80 11.09
N GLU A 83 -10.10 1.81 12.22
CA GLU A 83 -9.99 2.99 13.06
C GLU A 83 -9.01 3.98 12.44
N VAL A 84 -9.37 5.27 12.38
CA VAL A 84 -8.48 6.30 11.82
C VAL A 84 -8.08 7.31 12.88
N LEU A 85 -6.78 7.36 13.17
CA LEU A 85 -6.18 8.41 13.99
C LEU A 85 -5.86 9.61 13.11
N GLN A 86 -6.66 10.66 13.25
CA GLN A 86 -6.53 11.89 12.47
C GLN A 86 -5.56 12.85 13.14
N LEU A 87 -4.53 13.24 12.41
CA LEU A 87 -3.51 14.18 12.86
C LEU A 87 -3.50 15.44 11.96
N SER A 88 -2.92 16.52 12.48
CA SER A 88 -2.45 17.63 11.64
C SER A 88 -1.07 17.30 11.08
N VAL A 89 -0.72 17.92 9.95
CA VAL A 89 0.64 17.83 9.40
C VAL A 89 1.65 18.34 10.43
N GLY A 90 2.60 17.49 10.79
CA GLY A 90 3.59 17.79 11.82
C GLY A 90 4.52 16.62 12.13
N PRO A 91 5.48 16.83 13.05
CA PRO A 91 6.42 15.78 13.41
C PRO A 91 5.80 14.65 14.24
N GLU A 92 4.57 14.82 14.72
CA GLU A 92 3.89 13.91 15.62
C GLU A 92 3.47 12.60 14.97
N LEU A 93 3.38 12.56 13.63
CA LEU A 93 2.94 11.38 12.88
C LEU A 93 3.71 10.13 13.26
N PHE A 94 5.03 10.19 13.17
CA PHE A 94 5.88 9.02 13.43
C PHE A 94 5.91 8.66 14.92
N TYR A 95 5.92 9.65 15.78
CA TYR A 95 5.88 9.42 17.24
C TYR A 95 4.58 8.72 17.64
N SER A 96 3.45 9.27 17.24
CA SER A 96 2.12 8.70 17.53
C SER A 96 1.97 7.32 16.92
N TYR A 97 2.41 7.15 15.67
CA TYR A 97 2.39 5.87 14.99
C TYR A 97 3.16 4.79 15.74
N LEU A 98 4.42 5.06 16.09
CA LEU A 98 5.26 4.08 16.79
C LEU A 98 4.74 3.76 18.19
N LYS A 99 4.23 4.76 18.92
CA LYS A 99 3.67 4.57 20.25
C LYS A 99 2.43 3.67 20.21
N VAL A 100 1.48 3.95 19.32
CA VAL A 100 0.27 3.11 19.17
C VAL A 100 0.64 1.71 18.67
N LEU A 101 1.62 1.59 17.78
CA LEU A 101 2.12 0.31 17.31
C LEU A 101 2.68 -0.55 18.44
N GLU A 102 3.46 0.06 19.34
CA GLU A 102 4.01 -0.60 20.53
C GLU A 102 2.90 -1.02 21.51
N GLU A 103 1.93 -0.13 21.78
CA GLU A 103 0.83 -0.40 22.70
C GLU A 103 -0.13 -1.48 22.21
N THR A 104 -0.39 -1.55 20.91
CA THR A 104 -1.33 -2.52 20.30
C THR A 104 -0.68 -3.85 19.94
N GLY A 105 0.61 -3.86 19.72
CA GLY A 105 1.31 -5.02 19.16
C GLY A 105 0.88 -5.37 17.72
N PHE A 106 0.28 -4.43 16.98
CA PHE A 106 -0.15 -4.64 15.61
C PHE A 106 1.03 -4.77 14.66
N PHE A 107 0.79 -5.44 13.54
CA PHE A 107 1.78 -5.56 12.47
C PHE A 107 2.00 -4.20 11.78
N ASN A 108 3.26 -3.81 11.64
CA ASN A 108 3.63 -2.61 10.91
C ASN A 108 3.50 -2.87 9.39
N ALA A 109 2.35 -2.51 8.82
CA ALA A 109 2.10 -2.56 7.38
C ALA A 109 2.55 -1.27 6.67
N SER A 110 3.64 -0.65 7.12
CA SER A 110 4.11 0.62 6.56
C SER A 110 4.57 0.50 5.11
N LEU A 111 4.80 1.64 4.48
CA LEU A 111 5.14 1.78 3.07
C LEU A 111 6.41 1.03 2.63
N TYR A 112 7.32 0.73 3.51
CA TYR A 112 8.66 0.22 3.17
C TYR A 112 8.91 -1.22 3.64
N SER A 113 7.84 -1.99 3.90
CA SER A 113 8.02 -3.39 4.24
C SER A 113 8.49 -4.21 3.03
N ALA A 114 9.40 -5.14 3.26
CA ALA A 114 9.90 -6.05 2.22
C ALA A 114 8.76 -6.87 1.58
N PHE A 115 7.78 -7.26 2.38
CA PHE A 115 6.59 -8.00 1.95
C PHE A 115 5.71 -7.16 1.01
N GLY A 116 5.52 -5.87 1.33
CA GLY A 116 4.78 -4.97 0.47
C GLY A 116 5.44 -4.80 -0.89
N ILE A 117 6.75 -4.70 -0.95
CA ILE A 117 7.49 -4.62 -2.23
C ILE A 117 7.32 -5.92 -3.02
N ALA A 118 7.39 -7.08 -2.37
CA ALA A 118 7.14 -8.36 -3.01
C ALA A 118 5.74 -8.46 -3.64
N GLY A 119 4.73 -7.88 -2.99
CA GLY A 119 3.38 -7.77 -3.56
C GLY A 119 3.34 -6.98 -4.88
N VAL A 120 4.11 -5.91 -5.00
CA VAL A 120 4.19 -5.11 -6.24
C VAL A 120 4.95 -5.85 -7.36
N GLU A 121 5.80 -6.82 -7.05
CA GLU A 121 6.48 -7.62 -8.08
C GLU A 121 5.49 -8.34 -9.01
N THR A 122 4.30 -8.69 -8.52
CA THR A 122 3.22 -9.28 -9.33
C THR A 122 2.80 -8.38 -10.49
N LEU A 123 2.89 -7.06 -10.33
CA LEU A 123 2.60 -6.10 -11.40
C LEU A 123 3.58 -6.26 -12.57
N GLY A 124 4.87 -6.37 -12.28
CA GLY A 124 5.88 -6.59 -13.31
C GLY A 124 5.74 -7.94 -14.01
N LEU A 125 5.39 -9.00 -13.28
CA LEU A 125 5.11 -10.32 -13.84
C LEU A 125 3.93 -10.26 -14.81
N GLU A 126 2.81 -9.68 -14.40
CA GLU A 126 1.61 -9.58 -15.24
C GLU A 126 1.80 -8.68 -16.46
N ILE A 127 2.60 -7.61 -16.36
CA ILE A 127 2.95 -6.76 -17.50
C ILE A 127 3.64 -7.60 -18.59
N VAL A 128 4.62 -8.41 -18.20
CA VAL A 128 5.33 -9.27 -19.18
C VAL A 128 4.39 -10.31 -19.77
N GLU A 129 3.59 -10.99 -18.95
CA GLU A 129 2.62 -11.99 -19.40
C GLU A 129 1.63 -11.41 -20.41
N GLN A 130 1.05 -10.24 -20.09
CA GLN A 130 0.09 -9.58 -20.97
C GLN A 130 0.74 -9.08 -22.27
N CYS A 131 1.93 -8.48 -22.20
CA CYS A 131 2.66 -8.07 -23.39
C CYS A 131 3.04 -9.28 -24.27
N GLN A 132 3.47 -10.38 -23.65
CA GLN A 132 3.78 -11.60 -24.39
C GLN A 132 2.54 -12.14 -25.12
N SER A 133 1.37 -12.09 -24.49
CA SER A 133 0.10 -12.53 -25.09
C SER A 133 -0.37 -11.60 -26.21
N LEU A 134 -0.19 -10.28 -26.06
CA LEU A 134 -0.74 -9.29 -26.98
C LEU A 134 0.17 -9.00 -28.18
N ILE A 135 1.48 -8.94 -27.96
CA ILE A 135 2.47 -8.51 -28.97
C ILE A 135 3.62 -9.50 -29.18
N GLY A 136 3.59 -10.68 -28.52
CA GLY A 136 4.56 -11.75 -28.69
C GLY A 136 5.94 -11.50 -28.05
N ARG A 137 6.10 -10.45 -27.24
CA ARG A 137 7.37 -10.08 -26.58
C ARG A 137 7.15 -9.26 -25.32
N ALA A 138 8.18 -9.16 -24.48
CA ALA A 138 8.20 -8.24 -23.35
C ALA A 138 8.20 -6.77 -23.82
N PRO A 139 7.75 -5.81 -22.98
CA PRO A 139 7.81 -4.39 -23.33
C PRO A 139 9.26 -3.88 -23.33
N ASP A 140 9.55 -2.90 -24.19
CA ASP A 140 10.89 -2.26 -24.22
C ASP A 140 11.06 -1.29 -23.03
N VAL A 141 9.96 -0.62 -22.64
CA VAL A 141 9.96 0.39 -21.58
C VAL A 141 8.69 0.26 -20.73
N VAL A 142 8.84 0.37 -19.44
CA VAL A 142 7.74 0.52 -18.47
C VAL A 142 7.92 1.83 -17.71
N ILE A 143 6.93 2.71 -17.75
CA ILE A 143 6.94 3.97 -17.02
C ILE A 143 6.21 3.77 -15.69
N ALA A 144 6.92 3.88 -14.58
CA ALA A 144 6.38 3.71 -13.24
C ALA A 144 6.50 5.01 -12.43
N THR A 145 5.50 5.29 -11.60
CA THR A 145 5.58 6.40 -10.65
C THR A 145 6.65 6.13 -9.60
N ASN A 146 7.46 7.14 -9.32
CA ASN A 146 8.52 7.09 -8.32
C ASN A 146 8.31 8.14 -7.22
N ALA A 147 7.63 7.76 -6.13
CA ALA A 147 7.57 8.56 -4.90
C ALA A 147 8.59 8.00 -3.89
N GLY A 148 8.16 7.10 -2.99
CA GLY A 148 9.06 6.40 -2.06
C GLY A 148 9.81 5.20 -2.67
N GLY A 149 9.80 5.01 -3.98
CA GLY A 149 10.55 3.98 -4.70
C GLY A 149 9.93 2.58 -4.70
N GLY A 150 8.93 2.30 -3.88
CA GLY A 150 8.37 0.95 -3.75
C GLY A 150 7.70 0.42 -5.02
N ASN A 151 6.97 1.27 -5.76
CA ASN A 151 6.35 0.90 -7.03
C ASN A 151 7.42 0.59 -8.09
N LEU A 152 8.35 1.52 -8.29
CA LEU A 152 9.44 1.36 -9.23
C LEU A 152 10.25 0.09 -8.95
N THR A 153 10.67 -0.10 -7.69
CA THR A 153 11.47 -1.27 -7.27
C THR A 153 10.72 -2.58 -7.46
N GLY A 154 9.45 -2.65 -7.02
CA GLY A 154 8.65 -3.86 -7.14
C GLY A 154 8.40 -4.22 -8.61
N THR A 155 8.00 -3.25 -9.42
CA THR A 155 7.79 -3.45 -10.87
C THR A 155 9.06 -3.93 -11.56
N ALA A 156 10.21 -3.27 -11.34
CA ALA A 156 11.48 -3.66 -11.93
C ALA A 156 11.91 -5.09 -11.51
N ARG A 157 11.70 -5.46 -10.24
CA ARG A 157 11.97 -6.83 -9.77
C ARG A 157 11.05 -7.85 -10.44
N GLY A 158 9.77 -7.53 -10.57
CA GLY A 158 8.80 -8.38 -11.25
C GLY A 158 9.16 -8.63 -12.73
N LEU A 159 9.54 -7.58 -13.46
CA LEU A 159 10.01 -7.68 -14.84
C LEU A 159 11.22 -8.62 -14.97
N ARG A 160 12.21 -8.47 -14.08
CA ARG A 160 13.40 -9.35 -14.07
C ARG A 160 13.03 -10.80 -13.76
N LYS A 161 12.15 -11.03 -12.79
CA LYS A 161 11.67 -12.39 -12.45
C LYS A 161 10.93 -13.05 -13.61
N ALA A 162 10.24 -12.26 -14.43
CA ALA A 162 9.58 -12.71 -15.66
C ALA A 162 10.53 -12.89 -16.86
N GLY A 163 11.84 -12.70 -16.68
CA GLY A 163 12.82 -12.82 -17.75
C GLY A 163 12.98 -11.60 -18.66
N ALA A 164 12.34 -10.47 -18.31
CA ALA A 164 12.39 -9.22 -19.08
C ALA A 164 13.45 -8.25 -18.53
N SER A 165 14.68 -8.71 -18.36
CA SER A 165 15.78 -7.95 -17.76
C SER A 165 16.20 -6.73 -18.59
N ASP A 166 15.95 -6.74 -19.90
CA ASP A 166 16.31 -5.66 -20.82
C ASP A 166 15.26 -4.54 -20.88
N THR A 167 14.08 -4.77 -20.29
CA THR A 167 13.03 -3.75 -20.16
C THR A 167 13.52 -2.59 -19.28
N LYS A 168 13.49 -1.38 -19.81
CA LYS A 168 13.82 -0.15 -19.07
C LYS A 168 12.64 0.26 -18.19
N VAL A 169 12.93 0.70 -16.95
CA VAL A 169 11.92 1.19 -16.01
C VAL A 169 12.30 2.59 -15.53
#